data_ad208bceda6a33f4a158c50e645e3447
#
_entry.id   ad208bceda6a33f4a158c50e645e3447
#
_cell.length_a   1.000
_cell.length_b   1.000
_cell.length_c   1.000
_cell.angle_alpha   90.00
_cell.angle_beta   90.00
_cell.angle_gamma   90.00
#
_symmetry.space_group_name_H-M   'P 1'
#
loop_
_entity.id
_entity.type
_entity.pdbx_description
1 polymer ?
#
loop_
_entity_poly.entity_id
_entity_poly.type
_entity_poly.pdbx_seq_one_letter_code
_entity_poly.pdbx_strand_id
1 'polypeptide(L)'
;MGHYWLAGLGKEGINMKKKRFLLISILIMGILSGCKGDMAVSSEEIVTKVLSAKEGKLSYYGEGVIKLETNGEVTEDASFKEYAAEDGKRKIITTGLTNDLESYVLNDGKQVISYETGSETALSIDLTEEGMPLLDSSPKEQLMTTLDAIKKTHEYEIVGEEKLVDLDVYHIKATPNTDSNLFGEVEFWIDQKTWFVVKSMSVVGDTKSVFEYKVLDFSPNFKEDTFTLDIPENVTITPIESQLEPSYGSLEDAQIALAQPFLVFSGEDLTVENVEVVNLQGVVNRPEITVYYLYEAVPSVLVSIFPTPEEAGTEIKPGKWQVRGQNAEYDDFIDALSWDENGLRYTILIQNPDLAMEDILKMTEKMVLNNEM
;
A
#
# COMPACT_ATOMS: atom_id res chain seq x y z
N MET A 1 -11.91 -14.46 -5.31
CA MET A 1 -10.90 -14.48 -4.23
C MET A 1 -9.90 -13.39 -4.59
N GLY A 2 -9.98 -12.23 -3.97
CA GLY A 2 -9.15 -11.08 -4.31
C GLY A 2 -7.78 -11.20 -3.62
N HIS A 3 -6.73 -11.26 -4.38
CA HIS A 3 -5.36 -11.16 -3.88
C HIS A 3 -4.84 -9.74 -4.12
N TYR A 4 -4.49 -9.08 -3.03
CA TYR A 4 -3.89 -7.75 -3.04
C TYR A 4 -2.38 -7.86 -3.19
N TRP A 5 -1.82 -7.10 -4.12
CA TRP A 5 -0.39 -6.93 -4.31
C TRP A 5 0.14 -5.85 -3.37
N LEU A 6 1.07 -6.21 -2.50
CA LEU A 6 1.96 -5.26 -1.83
C LEU A 6 3.39 -5.59 -2.23
N ALA A 7 4.00 -4.70 -2.99
CA ALA A 7 5.37 -4.81 -3.47
C ALA A 7 6.38 -4.76 -2.30
N GLY A 8 7.38 -5.64 -2.39
CA GLY A 8 8.40 -5.84 -1.38
C GLY A 8 9.34 -4.64 -1.18
N LEU A 9 9.77 -4.47 0.06
CA LEU A 9 10.84 -3.56 0.45
C LEU A 9 12.05 -4.36 0.92
N GLY A 10 13.15 -4.24 0.16
CA GLY A 10 14.40 -4.95 0.44
C GLY A 10 15.23 -4.31 1.55
N LYS A 11 15.99 -5.13 2.28
CA LYS A 11 16.94 -4.71 3.34
C LYS A 11 18.35 -4.57 2.79
N GLU A 12 19.02 -3.45 3.02
CA GLU A 12 20.48 -3.35 2.92
C GLU A 12 21.13 -2.89 4.22
N GLY A 13 22.22 -3.58 4.57
CA GLY A 13 23.01 -3.36 5.78
C GLY A 13 24.00 -2.20 5.67
N ILE A 14 24.03 -1.36 6.69
CA ILE A 14 24.86 -0.16 6.81
C ILE A 14 26.25 -0.50 7.38
N ASN A 15 27.28 -0.09 6.66
CA ASN A 15 28.67 -0.18 7.06
C ASN A 15 29.11 1.12 7.79
N MET A 16 29.24 1.04 9.12
CA MET A 16 29.62 2.19 9.96
C MET A 16 31.11 2.44 9.96
N LYS A 17 31.56 3.56 9.41
CA LYS A 17 32.90 4.13 9.68
C LYS A 17 32.88 5.03 10.91
N LYS A 18 33.60 4.58 11.95
CA LYS A 18 33.86 5.30 13.22
C LYS A 18 34.57 6.63 12.96
N LYS A 19 34.05 7.74 13.50
CA LYS A 19 34.85 8.91 13.90
C LYS A 19 34.52 9.28 15.34
N ARG A 20 35.58 9.18 16.17
CA ARG A 20 35.63 9.69 17.53
C ARG A 20 35.62 11.22 17.53
N PHE A 21 34.81 11.82 18.40
CA PHE A 21 35.12 13.13 18.97
C PHE A 21 34.83 13.19 20.48
N LEU A 22 35.68 13.91 21.16
CA LEU A 22 36.03 13.90 22.57
C LEU A 22 35.08 14.77 23.41
N LEU A 23 34.81 14.32 24.63
CA LEU A 23 34.42 14.97 25.88
C LEU A 23 34.45 16.51 25.97
N ILE A 24 33.31 17.08 26.46
CA ILE A 24 33.34 18.15 27.46
C ILE A 24 32.20 17.90 28.45
N SER A 25 32.57 17.65 29.71
CA SER A 25 31.71 17.57 30.87
C SER A 25 31.28 18.97 31.29
N ILE A 26 29.98 19.23 31.47
CA ILE A 26 29.51 20.25 32.41
C ILE A 26 28.34 19.65 33.19
N LEU A 27 28.60 19.46 34.46
CA LEU A 27 27.71 19.09 35.53
C LEU A 27 26.78 20.26 35.84
N ILE A 28 25.50 20.16 35.54
CA ILE A 28 24.45 20.99 36.16
C ILE A 28 23.40 20.01 36.73
N MET A 29 23.50 19.77 38.04
CA MET A 29 22.41 19.22 38.84
C MET A 29 21.26 20.26 38.86
N GLY A 30 20.26 20.06 38.03
CA GLY A 30 18.98 20.69 38.17
C GLY A 30 17.97 19.60 38.51
N ILE A 31 17.52 19.61 39.74
CA ILE A 31 16.42 18.75 40.23
C ILE A 31 15.15 19.20 39.49
N LEU A 32 14.82 18.52 38.40
CA LEU A 32 13.48 18.49 37.83
C LEU A 32 12.89 17.15 38.26
N SER A 33 12.24 17.16 39.43
CA SER A 33 11.21 16.19 39.76
C SER A 33 10.08 16.41 38.72
N GLY A 34 10.26 15.88 37.52
CA GLY A 34 9.15 15.65 36.61
C GLY A 34 8.26 14.62 37.28
N CYS A 35 7.12 15.07 37.80
CA CYS A 35 6.01 14.17 38.09
C CYS A 35 5.80 13.31 36.84
N LYS A 36 6.22 12.03 36.87
CA LYS A 36 5.49 10.99 36.18
C LYS A 36 4.13 10.97 36.86
N GLY A 37 3.19 11.77 36.35
CA GLY A 37 1.80 11.52 36.61
C GLY A 37 1.56 10.08 36.20
N ASP A 38 1.15 9.22 37.13
CA ASP A 38 0.61 7.91 36.77
C ASP A 38 -0.46 8.18 35.71
N MET A 39 -0.16 7.91 34.44
CA MET A 39 -1.19 7.90 33.41
C MET A 39 -2.16 6.83 33.83
N ALA A 40 -3.38 7.25 34.16
CA ALA A 40 -4.41 6.37 34.72
C ALA A 40 -4.89 5.27 33.75
N VAL A 41 -4.34 5.22 32.56
CA VAL A 41 -4.76 4.35 31.44
C VAL A 41 -3.52 3.73 30.80
N SER A 42 -3.50 2.40 30.61
CA SER A 42 -2.41 1.71 29.90
C SER A 42 -2.55 1.80 28.38
N SER A 43 -1.45 1.55 27.65
CA SER A 43 -1.48 1.50 26.18
C SER A 43 -2.46 0.46 25.66
N GLU A 44 -2.51 -0.72 26.28
CA GLU A 44 -3.46 -1.78 25.93
C GLU A 44 -4.90 -1.37 26.20
N GLU A 45 -5.13 -0.59 27.28
CA GLU A 45 -6.47 -0.06 27.59
C GLU A 45 -6.91 0.99 26.55
N ILE A 46 -6.02 1.86 26.09
CA ILE A 46 -6.32 2.82 25.03
C ILE A 46 -6.63 2.08 23.72
N VAL A 47 -5.77 1.15 23.30
CA VAL A 47 -6.01 0.33 22.11
C VAL A 47 -7.34 -0.41 22.22
N THR A 48 -7.63 -1.01 23.39
CA THR A 48 -8.91 -1.69 23.65
C THR A 48 -10.09 -0.72 23.55
N LYS A 49 -9.96 0.50 24.08
CA LYS A 49 -11.01 1.53 23.98
C LYS A 49 -11.22 1.98 22.54
N VAL A 50 -10.15 2.18 21.77
CA VAL A 50 -10.24 2.50 20.32
C VAL A 50 -10.97 1.39 19.60
N LEU A 51 -10.56 0.12 19.77
CA LEU A 51 -11.17 -1.04 19.12
C LEU A 51 -12.64 -1.27 19.56
N SER A 52 -13.00 -0.91 20.79
CA SER A 52 -14.37 -1.08 21.31
C SER A 52 -15.24 0.16 21.19
N ALA A 53 -14.69 1.30 20.77
CA ALA A 53 -15.44 2.54 20.61
C ALA A 53 -16.53 2.34 19.54
N LYS A 54 -17.80 2.52 19.93
CA LYS A 54 -18.93 2.36 19.01
C LYS A 54 -18.72 3.19 17.76
N GLU A 55 -18.95 2.56 16.63
CA GLU A 55 -19.00 3.18 15.32
C GLU A 55 -20.10 4.26 15.29
N GLY A 56 -19.70 5.51 15.51
CA GLY A 56 -20.53 6.64 15.18
C GLY A 56 -19.89 7.29 13.97
N LYS A 57 -20.58 7.32 12.82
CA LYS A 57 -20.11 8.09 11.68
C LYS A 57 -20.06 9.55 12.14
N LEU A 58 -18.86 10.12 12.15
CA LEU A 58 -18.65 11.51 12.54
C LEU A 58 -18.83 12.40 11.32
N SER A 59 -19.56 13.50 11.48
CA SER A 59 -19.51 14.58 10.49
C SER A 59 -18.31 15.46 10.79
N TYR A 60 -17.44 15.67 9.81
CA TYR A 60 -16.30 16.56 9.97
C TYR A 60 -15.80 17.12 8.63
N TYR A 61 -15.10 18.24 8.74
CA TYR A 61 -14.25 18.77 7.70
C TYR A 61 -12.81 18.77 8.19
N GLY A 62 -11.87 18.35 7.34
CA GLY A 62 -10.45 18.33 7.66
C GLY A 62 -9.59 18.82 6.50
N GLU A 63 -8.47 19.47 6.81
CA GLU A 63 -7.38 19.73 5.88
C GLU A 63 -6.09 19.19 6.47
N GLY A 64 -5.22 18.66 5.63
CA GLY A 64 -3.98 18.05 6.11
C GLY A 64 -2.93 17.86 5.03
N VAL A 65 -1.91 17.11 5.40
CA VAL A 65 -0.78 16.77 4.52
C VAL A 65 -0.49 15.28 4.57
N ILE A 66 -0.03 14.76 3.45
CA ILE A 66 0.52 13.42 3.28
C ILE A 66 1.95 13.59 2.79
N LYS A 67 2.90 12.91 3.44
CA LYS A 67 4.31 12.90 3.04
C LYS A 67 4.84 11.50 3.00
N LEU A 68 5.57 11.19 1.95
CA LEU A 68 6.35 9.97 1.82
C LEU A 68 7.83 10.35 1.64
N GLU A 69 8.67 9.75 2.46
CA GLU A 69 10.13 9.89 2.39
C GLU A 69 10.74 8.51 2.17
N THR A 70 11.58 8.35 1.16
CA THR A 70 12.32 7.11 0.92
C THR A 70 13.81 7.41 0.89
N ASN A 71 14.61 6.68 1.69
CA ASN A 71 16.04 6.94 1.86
C ASN A 71 16.37 8.38 2.34
N GLY A 72 15.43 9.03 3.05
CA GLY A 72 15.56 10.42 3.53
C GLY A 72 15.27 11.50 2.48
N GLU A 73 14.82 11.12 1.30
CA GLU A 73 14.34 12.04 0.26
C GLU A 73 12.81 12.02 0.22
N VAL A 74 12.19 13.19 0.09
CA VAL A 74 10.73 13.29 -0.06
C VAL A 74 10.38 12.84 -1.46
N THR A 75 9.66 11.72 -1.56
CA THR A 75 9.19 11.15 -2.84
C THR A 75 7.76 11.55 -3.16
N GLU A 76 6.95 11.85 -2.13
CA GLU A 76 5.62 12.38 -2.28
C GLU A 76 5.35 13.43 -1.21
N ASP A 77 4.76 14.57 -1.61
CA ASP A 77 4.28 15.64 -0.72
C ASP A 77 2.97 16.16 -1.29
N ALA A 78 1.89 15.99 -0.55
CA ALA A 78 0.55 16.39 -0.98
C ALA A 78 -0.24 17.01 0.18
N SER A 79 -1.12 17.96 -0.15
CA SER A 79 -2.15 18.43 0.75
C SER A 79 -3.48 17.78 0.42
N PHE A 80 -4.36 17.65 1.41
CA PHE A 80 -5.70 17.13 1.19
C PHE A 80 -6.76 17.97 1.91
N LYS A 81 -7.98 17.91 1.37
CA LYS A 81 -9.22 18.37 2.02
C LYS A 81 -10.19 17.22 2.07
N GLU A 82 -10.81 17.03 3.21
CA GLU A 82 -11.73 15.94 3.46
C GLU A 82 -13.03 16.45 4.04
N TYR A 83 -14.13 15.98 3.48
CA TYR A 83 -15.50 16.24 3.88
C TYR A 83 -16.14 14.90 4.21
N ALA A 84 -16.65 14.72 5.41
CA ALA A 84 -17.33 13.51 5.84
C ALA A 84 -18.67 13.84 6.49
N ALA A 85 -19.73 13.15 6.07
CA ALA A 85 -21.07 13.33 6.60
C ALA A 85 -21.52 12.12 7.43
N GLU A 86 -22.45 12.34 8.37
CA GLU A 86 -22.99 11.27 9.22
C GLU A 86 -23.70 10.15 8.43
N ASP A 87 -24.21 10.44 7.23
CA ASP A 87 -24.86 9.47 6.35
C ASP A 87 -23.87 8.56 5.59
N GLY A 88 -22.54 8.77 5.82
CA GLY A 88 -21.46 8.00 5.21
C GLY A 88 -20.89 8.57 3.94
N LYS A 89 -21.48 9.66 3.40
CA LYS A 89 -20.87 10.35 2.26
C LYS A 89 -19.54 10.95 2.64
N ARG A 90 -18.57 10.84 1.72
CA ARG A 90 -17.22 11.34 1.92
C ARG A 90 -16.64 11.88 0.63
N LYS A 91 -15.99 13.02 0.69
CA LYS A 91 -15.27 13.62 -0.44
C LYS A 91 -13.86 13.97 0.01
N ILE A 92 -12.89 13.53 -0.76
CA ILE A 92 -11.47 13.84 -0.54
C ILE A 92 -10.96 14.53 -1.81
N ILE A 93 -10.22 15.61 -1.62
CA ILE A 93 -9.49 16.32 -2.67
C ILE A 93 -8.04 16.31 -2.24
N THR A 94 -7.17 15.73 -3.05
CA THR A 94 -5.72 15.70 -2.81
C THR A 94 -5.03 16.54 -3.88
N THR A 95 -4.11 17.41 -3.48
CA THR A 95 -3.32 18.24 -4.38
C THR A 95 -1.85 17.95 -4.16
N GLY A 96 -1.16 17.46 -5.18
CA GLY A 96 0.28 17.24 -5.15
C GLY A 96 1.04 18.56 -5.09
N LEU A 97 1.95 18.73 -4.13
CA LEU A 97 2.68 19.99 -3.91
C LEU A 97 3.81 20.19 -4.92
N THR A 98 4.21 19.14 -5.64
CA THR A 98 5.31 19.18 -6.63
C THR A 98 4.82 19.31 -8.07
N ASN A 99 3.60 18.89 -8.38
CA ASN A 99 3.07 18.79 -9.75
C ASN A 99 1.72 19.48 -9.95
N ASP A 100 1.12 20.06 -8.90
CA ASP A 100 -0.20 20.70 -8.89
C ASP A 100 -1.34 19.81 -9.41
N LEU A 101 -1.15 18.49 -9.49
CA LEU A 101 -2.21 17.56 -9.88
C LEU A 101 -3.23 17.43 -8.75
N GLU A 102 -4.50 17.46 -9.10
CA GLU A 102 -5.58 17.25 -8.16
C GLU A 102 -6.26 15.91 -8.41
N SER A 103 -6.40 15.13 -7.34
CA SER A 103 -7.16 13.89 -7.32
C SER A 103 -8.40 14.06 -6.45
N TYR A 104 -9.50 13.53 -6.91
CA TYR A 104 -10.80 13.60 -6.26
C TYR A 104 -11.31 12.20 -5.98
N VAL A 105 -11.74 11.94 -4.75
CA VAL A 105 -12.45 10.72 -4.38
C VAL A 105 -13.78 11.10 -3.76
N LEU A 106 -14.87 10.60 -4.29
CA LEU A 106 -16.21 10.78 -3.77
C LEU A 106 -16.85 9.45 -3.46
N ASN A 107 -17.21 9.23 -2.21
CA ASN A 107 -18.19 8.24 -1.81
C ASN A 107 -19.54 8.97 -1.66
N ASP A 108 -20.53 8.65 -2.50
CA ASP A 108 -21.86 9.24 -2.47
C ASP A 108 -22.89 8.40 -1.67
N GLY A 109 -22.42 7.29 -1.05
CA GLY A 109 -23.21 6.31 -0.32
C GLY A 109 -23.75 5.18 -1.19
N LYS A 110 -23.49 5.19 -2.51
CA LYS A 110 -23.87 4.12 -3.47
C LYS A 110 -22.65 3.60 -4.21
N GLN A 111 -21.76 4.50 -4.59
CA GLN A 111 -20.53 4.21 -5.31
C GLN A 111 -19.40 5.11 -4.81
N VAL A 112 -18.18 4.68 -5.02
CA VAL A 112 -16.98 5.51 -4.90
C VAL A 112 -16.53 5.88 -6.30
N ILE A 113 -16.31 7.17 -6.55
CA ILE A 113 -15.75 7.67 -7.81
C ILE A 113 -14.40 8.28 -7.53
N SER A 114 -13.38 7.91 -8.30
CA SER A 114 -12.04 8.50 -8.27
C SER A 114 -11.75 9.15 -9.63
N TYR A 115 -11.27 10.40 -9.59
CA TYR A 115 -10.90 11.16 -10.78
C TYR A 115 -9.63 11.97 -10.52
N GLU A 116 -8.70 11.97 -11.47
CA GLU A 116 -7.51 12.80 -11.46
C GLU A 116 -7.58 13.85 -12.60
N THR A 117 -7.21 15.07 -12.29
CA THR A 117 -7.25 16.19 -13.25
C THR A 117 -6.38 15.88 -14.47
N GLY A 118 -6.96 16.02 -15.65
CA GLY A 118 -6.28 15.73 -16.93
C GLY A 118 -6.41 14.28 -17.39
N SER A 119 -7.00 13.39 -16.60
CA SER A 119 -7.33 12.04 -17.04
C SER A 119 -8.55 12.07 -17.97
N GLU A 120 -8.55 11.18 -18.98
CA GLU A 120 -9.69 10.95 -19.85
C GLU A 120 -10.70 9.97 -19.23
N THR A 121 -10.35 9.35 -18.11
CA THR A 121 -11.15 8.33 -17.41
C THR A 121 -11.24 8.64 -15.93
N ALA A 122 -12.43 8.49 -15.37
CA ALA A 122 -12.69 8.39 -13.94
C ALA A 122 -13.07 6.94 -13.61
N LEU A 123 -12.64 6.45 -12.45
CA LEU A 123 -12.97 5.08 -12.00
C LEU A 123 -14.16 5.11 -11.04
N SER A 124 -15.04 4.14 -11.15
CA SER A 124 -16.13 3.97 -10.19
C SER A 124 -16.13 2.56 -9.59
N ILE A 125 -16.60 2.45 -8.35
CA ILE A 125 -16.78 1.18 -7.62
C ILE A 125 -18.16 1.22 -6.99
N ASP A 126 -18.98 0.22 -7.25
CA ASP A 126 -20.31 0.08 -6.64
C ASP A 126 -20.18 -0.48 -5.22
N LEU A 127 -20.71 0.25 -4.22
CA LEU A 127 -20.67 -0.16 -2.82
C LEU A 127 -21.71 -1.24 -2.47
N THR A 128 -22.62 -1.55 -3.38
CA THR A 128 -23.63 -2.60 -3.17
C THR A 128 -23.09 -4.00 -3.47
N GLU A 129 -21.94 -4.12 -4.13
CA GLU A 129 -21.28 -5.39 -4.40
C GLU A 129 -20.43 -5.83 -3.20
N GLU A 130 -20.62 -7.06 -2.74
CA GLU A 130 -19.86 -7.65 -1.64
C GLU A 130 -18.38 -7.78 -2.05
N GLY A 131 -17.47 -6.99 -1.46
CA GLY A 131 -16.05 -7.27 -1.64
C GLY A 131 -15.01 -6.17 -1.45
N MET A 132 -15.36 -4.90 -1.23
CA MET A 132 -14.36 -3.84 -1.05
C MET A 132 -14.60 -2.94 0.19
N PRO A 133 -14.59 -3.48 1.42
CA PRO A 133 -14.84 -2.69 2.63
C PRO A 133 -13.79 -1.60 2.91
N LEU A 134 -12.58 -1.68 2.31
CA LEU A 134 -11.50 -0.71 2.57
C LEU A 134 -11.75 0.67 1.96
N LEU A 135 -12.53 0.77 0.88
CA LEU A 135 -12.76 2.04 0.18
C LEU A 135 -13.85 2.90 0.83
N ASP A 136 -14.69 2.29 1.66
CA ASP A 136 -15.74 3.00 2.44
C ASP A 136 -15.31 3.24 3.89
N SER A 137 -14.11 2.76 4.31
CA SER A 137 -13.70 2.86 5.71
C SER A 137 -13.30 4.26 6.10
N SER A 138 -13.85 4.73 7.23
CA SER A 138 -13.45 5.98 7.87
C SER A 138 -12.00 5.88 8.38
N PRO A 139 -11.31 7.01 8.65
CA PRO A 139 -9.98 7.00 9.27
C PRO A 139 -9.93 6.19 10.57
N LYS A 140 -11.02 6.18 11.34
CA LYS A 140 -11.16 5.36 12.55
C LYS A 140 -11.21 3.87 12.24
N GLU A 141 -12.00 3.46 11.23
CA GLU A 141 -12.07 2.06 10.82
C GLU A 141 -10.73 1.57 10.27
N GLN A 142 -10.01 2.41 9.52
CA GLN A 142 -8.65 2.13 9.06
C GLN A 142 -7.68 1.95 10.24
N LEU A 143 -7.73 2.83 11.25
CA LEU A 143 -6.96 2.68 12.48
C LEU A 143 -7.31 1.36 13.18
N MET A 144 -8.60 1.06 13.36
CA MET A 144 -9.05 -0.17 14.02
C MET A 144 -8.53 -1.41 13.27
N THR A 145 -8.61 -1.42 11.94
CA THR A 145 -8.08 -2.50 11.10
C THR A 145 -6.57 -2.64 11.27
N THR A 146 -5.83 -1.52 11.26
CA THR A 146 -4.38 -1.53 11.46
C THR A 146 -4.02 -2.05 12.85
N LEU A 147 -4.64 -1.53 13.91
CA LEU A 147 -4.38 -1.97 15.28
C LEU A 147 -4.74 -3.45 15.49
N ASP A 148 -5.81 -3.92 14.85
CA ASP A 148 -6.19 -5.35 14.90
C ASP A 148 -5.17 -6.24 14.18
N ALA A 149 -4.64 -5.79 13.05
CA ALA A 149 -3.62 -6.51 12.30
C ALA A 149 -2.29 -6.62 13.06
N ILE A 150 -1.88 -5.55 13.75
CA ILE A 150 -0.59 -5.49 14.45
C ILE A 150 -0.63 -5.93 15.91
N LYS A 151 -1.81 -6.14 16.51
CA LYS A 151 -1.98 -6.42 17.96
C LYS A 151 -1.18 -7.61 18.51
N LYS A 152 -0.81 -8.57 17.66
CA LYS A 152 -0.04 -9.77 18.06
C LYS A 152 1.44 -9.66 17.73
N THR A 153 1.81 -8.71 16.89
CA THR A 153 3.16 -8.58 16.32
C THR A 153 3.88 -7.32 16.77
N HIS A 154 3.20 -6.45 17.53
CA HIS A 154 3.76 -5.20 18.03
C HIS A 154 3.51 -5.05 19.55
N GLU A 155 4.45 -4.35 20.19
CA GLU A 155 4.29 -3.84 21.56
C GLU A 155 3.86 -2.37 21.50
N TYR A 156 2.94 -1.96 22.38
CA TYR A 156 2.41 -0.61 22.42
C TYR A 156 2.98 0.17 23.59
N GLU A 157 3.39 1.40 23.35
CA GLU A 157 3.84 2.35 24.36
C GLU A 157 3.04 3.66 24.24
N ILE A 158 2.58 4.20 25.38
CA ILE A 158 2.11 5.58 25.44
C ILE A 158 3.33 6.47 25.58
N VAL A 159 3.69 7.18 24.52
CA VAL A 159 4.80 8.14 24.51
C VAL A 159 4.47 9.37 25.34
N GLY A 160 3.20 9.82 25.30
CA GLY A 160 2.73 10.97 26.05
C GLY A 160 1.34 11.44 25.66
N GLU A 161 1.02 12.61 26.18
CA GLU A 161 -0.15 13.40 25.81
C GLU A 161 0.32 14.71 25.17
N GLU A 162 -0.30 15.09 24.08
CA GLU A 162 0.05 16.26 23.30
C GLU A 162 -1.20 17.06 22.93
N LYS A 163 -0.99 18.23 22.38
CA LYS A 163 -2.06 19.05 21.80
C LYS A 163 -1.83 19.27 20.33
N LEU A 164 -2.72 18.73 19.49
CA LEU A 164 -2.71 18.89 18.04
C LEU A 164 -4.05 19.41 17.57
N VAL A 165 -4.06 20.42 16.69
CA VAL A 165 -5.26 21.00 16.09
C VAL A 165 -6.32 21.36 17.16
N ASP A 166 -5.85 21.89 18.31
CA ASP A 166 -6.67 22.21 19.49
C ASP A 166 -7.32 21.01 20.22
N LEU A 167 -6.95 19.77 19.85
CA LEU A 167 -7.39 18.55 20.48
C LEU A 167 -6.32 18.01 21.45
N ASP A 168 -6.76 17.49 22.60
CA ASP A 168 -5.91 16.75 23.51
C ASP A 168 -5.80 15.32 22.99
N VAL A 169 -4.58 14.88 22.64
CA VAL A 169 -4.33 13.58 21.98
C VAL A 169 -3.43 12.68 22.82
N TYR A 170 -3.66 11.37 22.74
CA TYR A 170 -2.67 10.38 23.14
C TYR A 170 -1.70 10.14 22.00
N HIS A 171 -0.39 10.15 22.29
CA HIS A 171 0.64 9.69 21.38
C HIS A 171 0.99 8.25 21.70
N ILE A 172 0.68 7.34 20.79
CA ILE A 172 0.91 5.89 20.94
C ILE A 172 1.92 5.47 19.89
N LYS A 173 2.92 4.70 20.33
CA LYS A 173 3.91 4.06 19.48
C LYS A 173 3.69 2.55 19.48
N ALA A 174 3.69 1.93 18.31
CA ALA A 174 3.66 0.50 18.13
C ALA A 174 4.98 0.05 17.50
N THR A 175 5.74 -0.79 18.20
CA THR A 175 7.04 -1.28 17.78
C THR A 175 6.95 -2.78 17.46
N PRO A 176 7.42 -3.24 16.29
CA PRO A 176 7.33 -4.64 15.93
C PRO A 176 8.23 -5.52 16.81
N ASN A 177 7.73 -6.70 17.18
CA ASN A 177 8.46 -7.70 17.99
C ASN A 177 9.61 -8.37 17.23
N THR A 178 9.64 -8.25 15.90
CA THR A 178 10.66 -8.83 15.02
C THR A 178 11.07 -7.83 13.95
N ASP A 179 12.31 -7.92 13.47
CA ASP A 179 12.84 -7.03 12.41
C ASP A 179 12.14 -7.24 11.05
N SER A 180 11.52 -8.38 10.84
CA SER A 180 10.76 -8.71 9.64
C SER A 180 9.27 -8.53 9.92
N ASN A 181 8.75 -7.31 9.69
CA ASN A 181 7.34 -7.01 9.86
C ASN A 181 6.83 -6.10 8.74
N LEU A 182 5.69 -6.46 8.16
CA LEU A 182 5.05 -5.74 7.05
C LEU A 182 4.68 -4.30 7.40
N PHE A 183 4.31 -4.05 8.67
CA PHE A 183 3.84 -2.73 9.10
C PHE A 183 4.95 -1.82 9.65
N GLY A 184 6.14 -2.38 10.00
CA GLY A 184 7.22 -1.63 10.60
C GLY A 184 6.83 -0.94 11.92
N GLU A 185 7.52 0.14 12.26
CA GLU A 185 7.16 0.98 13.40
C GLU A 185 6.03 1.93 13.03
N VAL A 186 4.99 2.01 13.88
CA VAL A 186 3.83 2.87 13.62
C VAL A 186 3.56 3.76 14.84
N GLU A 187 3.27 5.02 14.61
CA GLU A 187 2.88 5.96 15.65
C GLU A 187 1.53 6.60 15.32
N PHE A 188 0.70 6.81 16.33
CA PHE A 188 -0.63 7.41 16.22
C PHE A 188 -0.82 8.53 17.24
N TRP A 189 -1.44 9.62 16.83
CA TRP A 189 -1.95 10.69 17.69
C TRP A 189 -3.47 10.66 17.65
N ILE A 190 -4.10 10.26 18.73
CA ILE A 190 -5.51 9.92 18.81
C ILE A 190 -6.21 10.87 19.76
N ASP A 191 -7.26 11.56 19.30
CA ASP A 191 -8.08 12.44 20.16
C ASP A 191 -8.67 11.66 21.34
N GLN A 192 -8.49 12.19 22.54
CA GLN A 192 -8.88 11.54 23.80
C GLN A 192 -10.41 11.40 23.98
N LYS A 193 -11.20 12.15 23.22
CA LYS A 193 -12.67 12.19 23.33
C LYS A 193 -13.37 11.35 22.26
N THR A 194 -12.98 11.54 21.02
CA THR A 194 -13.65 10.94 19.87
C THR A 194 -12.95 9.69 19.34
N TRP A 195 -11.71 9.44 19.77
CA TRP A 195 -10.81 8.41 19.24
C TRP A 195 -10.44 8.61 17.74
N PHE A 196 -10.55 9.87 17.30
CA PHE A 196 -10.18 10.25 15.93
C PHE A 196 -8.66 10.30 15.79
N VAL A 197 -8.14 9.77 14.67
CA VAL A 197 -6.71 9.83 14.36
C VAL A 197 -6.40 11.19 13.77
N VAL A 198 -5.69 12.03 14.52
CA VAL A 198 -5.29 13.36 14.09
C VAL A 198 -4.01 13.31 13.25
N LYS A 199 -3.13 12.36 13.57
CA LYS A 199 -1.87 12.14 12.87
C LYS A 199 -1.48 10.67 12.97
N SER A 200 -0.88 10.14 11.91
CA SER A 200 -0.19 8.85 11.91
C SER A 200 1.17 8.96 11.24
N MET A 201 2.10 8.10 11.65
CA MET A 201 3.42 7.96 11.05
C MET A 201 3.75 6.48 10.99
N SER A 202 4.34 6.03 9.90
CA SER A 202 4.89 4.67 9.81
C SER A 202 6.29 4.69 9.22
N VAL A 203 7.13 3.73 9.65
CA VAL A 203 8.49 3.54 9.15
C VAL A 203 8.66 2.07 8.81
N VAL A 204 8.77 1.76 7.51
CA VAL A 204 8.96 0.42 6.99
C VAL A 204 10.24 0.42 6.14
N GLY A 205 11.27 -0.26 6.62
CA GLY A 205 12.59 -0.20 5.97
C GLY A 205 13.12 1.24 5.90
N ASP A 206 13.42 1.70 4.69
CA ASP A 206 13.93 3.05 4.43
C ASP A 206 12.81 4.05 4.08
N THR A 207 11.55 3.61 4.14
CA THR A 207 10.39 4.44 3.80
C THR A 207 9.68 4.90 5.06
N LYS A 208 9.44 6.20 5.15
CA LYS A 208 8.65 6.86 6.19
C LYS A 208 7.45 7.53 5.57
N SER A 209 6.25 7.23 6.07
CA SER A 209 5.03 7.92 5.70
C SER A 209 4.48 8.74 6.87
N VAL A 210 3.92 9.91 6.57
CA VAL A 210 3.28 10.79 7.54
C VAL A 210 1.95 11.26 6.97
N PHE A 211 0.90 11.10 7.76
CA PHE A 211 -0.42 11.66 7.53
C PHE A 211 -0.77 12.57 8.70
N GLU A 212 -1.18 13.81 8.47
CA GLU A 212 -1.45 14.76 9.55
C GLU A 212 -2.54 15.76 9.17
N TYR A 213 -3.59 15.87 9.98
CA TYR A 213 -4.54 16.98 9.89
C TYR A 213 -3.93 18.26 10.45
N LYS A 214 -4.16 19.36 9.76
CA LYS A 214 -3.78 20.73 10.14
C LYS A 214 -4.98 21.58 10.53
N VAL A 215 -6.16 21.19 10.04
CA VAL A 215 -7.46 21.81 10.38
C VAL A 215 -8.45 20.67 10.60
N LEU A 216 -9.26 20.76 11.65
CA LEU A 216 -10.38 19.86 11.92
C LEU A 216 -11.57 20.67 12.45
N ASP A 217 -12.74 20.44 11.86
CA ASP A 217 -14.02 20.96 12.31
C ASP A 217 -15.02 19.79 12.43
N PHE A 218 -15.47 19.48 13.63
CA PHE A 218 -16.43 18.42 13.91
C PHE A 218 -17.90 18.91 13.93
N SER A 219 -18.15 20.13 13.45
CA SER A 219 -19.51 20.69 13.36
C SER A 219 -19.71 21.44 12.04
N PRO A 220 -19.25 20.88 10.90
CA PRO A 220 -19.34 21.56 9.63
C PRO A 220 -20.80 21.71 9.18
N ASN A 221 -21.09 22.80 8.46
CA ASN A 221 -22.37 22.98 7.81
C ASN A 221 -22.18 22.79 6.31
N PHE A 222 -22.38 21.57 5.83
CA PHE A 222 -22.23 21.24 4.41
C PHE A 222 -23.39 21.76 3.58
N LYS A 223 -23.06 22.24 2.38
CA LYS A 223 -24.03 22.59 1.37
C LYS A 223 -24.52 21.34 0.63
N GLU A 224 -25.63 21.44 -0.06
CA GLU A 224 -26.24 20.35 -0.82
C GLU A 224 -25.30 19.79 -1.91
N ASP A 225 -24.47 20.66 -2.51
CA ASP A 225 -23.52 20.36 -3.57
C ASP A 225 -22.11 19.93 -3.06
N THR A 226 -21.90 19.87 -1.74
CA THR A 226 -20.58 19.48 -1.18
C THR A 226 -20.15 18.10 -1.64
N PHE A 227 -21.08 17.14 -1.69
CA PHE A 227 -20.83 15.75 -2.06
C PHE A 227 -21.17 15.48 -3.54
N THR A 228 -20.63 16.31 -4.42
CA THR A 228 -20.65 16.14 -5.87
C THR A 228 -19.26 16.29 -6.46
N LEU A 229 -19.01 15.73 -7.63
CA LEU A 229 -17.82 15.94 -8.42
C LEU A 229 -18.18 16.61 -9.74
N ASP A 230 -17.43 17.68 -10.07
CA ASP A 230 -17.45 18.27 -11.40
C ASP A 230 -16.48 17.53 -12.31
N ILE A 231 -16.95 16.43 -12.90
CA ILE A 231 -16.20 15.65 -13.88
C ILE A 231 -16.47 16.26 -15.27
N PRO A 232 -15.42 16.59 -16.06
CA PRO A 232 -15.61 17.13 -17.41
C PRO A 232 -16.42 16.18 -18.31
N GLU A 233 -17.25 16.72 -19.19
CA GLU A 233 -18.14 15.93 -20.08
C GLU A 233 -17.41 14.95 -21.00
N ASN A 234 -16.14 15.20 -21.28
CA ASN A 234 -15.29 14.33 -22.10
C ASN A 234 -14.63 13.17 -21.32
N VAL A 235 -14.77 13.15 -20.00
CA VAL A 235 -14.22 12.09 -19.16
C VAL A 235 -15.22 10.93 -19.04
N THR A 236 -14.77 9.73 -19.30
CA THR A 236 -15.60 8.52 -19.20
C THR A 236 -15.51 7.95 -17.79
N ILE A 237 -16.64 7.74 -17.12
CA ILE A 237 -16.67 7.01 -15.85
C ILE A 237 -16.73 5.52 -16.15
N THR A 238 -15.73 4.76 -15.70
CA THR A 238 -15.59 3.34 -15.96
C THR A 238 -15.58 2.57 -14.64
N PRO A 239 -16.41 1.53 -14.49
CA PRO A 239 -16.33 0.63 -13.34
C PRO A 239 -14.94 -0.01 -13.26
N ILE A 240 -14.32 -0.01 -12.06
CA ILE A 240 -12.99 -0.58 -11.86
C ILE A 240 -12.99 -2.08 -12.16
N GLU A 241 -14.10 -2.77 -11.91
CA GLU A 241 -14.28 -4.19 -12.17
C GLU A 241 -14.04 -4.49 -13.66
N SER A 242 -14.50 -3.60 -14.55
CA SER A 242 -14.30 -3.76 -16.00
C SER A 242 -12.83 -3.58 -16.43
N GLN A 243 -12.02 -2.97 -15.59
CA GLN A 243 -10.58 -2.82 -15.80
C GLN A 243 -9.79 -4.02 -15.25
N LEU A 244 -10.38 -4.70 -14.25
CA LEU A 244 -9.77 -5.84 -13.57
C LEU A 244 -10.28 -7.18 -14.13
N GLU A 245 -11.32 -7.16 -14.98
CA GLU A 245 -11.80 -8.38 -15.63
C GLU A 245 -10.72 -8.94 -16.56
N PRO A 246 -10.19 -10.14 -16.25
CA PRO A 246 -9.21 -10.76 -17.12
C PRO A 246 -9.88 -11.15 -18.44
N SER A 247 -9.26 -10.83 -19.54
CA SER A 247 -9.54 -11.49 -20.80
C SER A 247 -8.71 -12.75 -20.92
N TYR A 248 -9.36 -13.85 -21.27
CA TYR A 248 -8.68 -15.13 -21.50
C TYR A 248 -8.29 -15.20 -22.98
N GLY A 249 -7.03 -15.50 -23.24
CA GLY A 249 -6.49 -15.51 -24.59
C GLY A 249 -5.38 -16.54 -24.81
N SER A 250 -4.68 -16.38 -25.89
CA SER A 250 -3.49 -17.16 -26.23
C SER A 250 -2.21 -16.43 -25.87
N LEU A 251 -1.07 -17.12 -25.94
CA LEU A 251 0.26 -16.47 -25.82
C LEU A 251 0.48 -15.39 -26.88
N GLU A 252 -0.19 -15.49 -28.06
CA GLU A 252 -0.13 -14.47 -29.11
C GLU A 252 -0.92 -13.22 -28.70
N ASP A 253 -2.11 -13.37 -28.08
CA ASP A 253 -2.89 -12.24 -27.56
C ASP A 253 -2.13 -11.51 -26.44
N ALA A 254 -1.45 -12.26 -25.57
CA ALA A 254 -0.58 -11.72 -24.53
C ALA A 254 0.61 -10.94 -25.11
N GLN A 255 1.25 -11.45 -26.17
CA GLN A 255 2.32 -10.73 -26.87
C GLN A 255 1.83 -9.42 -27.49
N ILE A 256 0.63 -9.43 -28.06
CA ILE A 256 0.02 -8.21 -28.63
C ILE A 256 -0.19 -7.18 -27.51
N ALA A 257 -0.70 -7.60 -26.36
CA ALA A 257 -0.92 -6.71 -25.22
C ALA A 257 0.36 -6.11 -24.67
N LEU A 258 1.44 -6.91 -24.54
CA LEU A 258 2.77 -6.45 -24.10
C LEU A 258 3.54 -5.68 -25.19
N ALA A 259 3.07 -5.71 -26.43
CA ALA A 259 3.75 -5.18 -27.62
C ALA A 259 5.17 -5.76 -27.85
N GLN A 260 5.51 -6.89 -27.26
CA GLN A 260 6.81 -7.58 -27.41
C GLN A 260 6.70 -9.06 -27.04
N PRO A 261 7.62 -9.93 -27.55
CA PRO A 261 7.74 -11.31 -27.10
C PRO A 261 8.16 -11.39 -25.63
N PHE A 262 7.79 -12.48 -24.95
CA PHE A 262 8.09 -12.73 -23.55
C PHE A 262 8.46 -14.19 -23.31
N LEU A 263 9.14 -14.44 -22.21
CA LEU A 263 9.60 -15.77 -21.86
C LEU A 263 8.46 -16.65 -21.33
N VAL A 264 8.45 -17.89 -21.78
CA VAL A 264 7.51 -18.93 -21.36
C VAL A 264 8.27 -20.21 -21.06
N PHE A 265 7.76 -21.03 -20.16
CA PHE A 265 8.31 -22.35 -19.96
C PHE A 265 8.08 -23.20 -21.22
N SER A 266 9.15 -23.83 -21.65
CA SER A 266 9.13 -24.79 -22.77
C SER A 266 9.52 -26.17 -22.26
N GLY A 267 8.75 -27.18 -22.66
CA GLY A 267 9.05 -28.57 -22.30
C GLY A 267 7.81 -29.36 -21.92
N GLU A 268 8.02 -30.67 -21.64
CA GLU A 268 6.93 -31.58 -21.28
C GLU A 268 6.55 -31.46 -19.78
N ASP A 269 7.42 -30.84 -18.96
CA ASP A 269 7.24 -30.78 -17.51
C ASP A 269 6.14 -29.77 -17.11
N LEU A 270 6.09 -28.60 -17.77
CA LEU A 270 5.11 -27.54 -17.53
C LEU A 270 4.33 -27.24 -18.82
N THR A 271 3.01 -27.40 -18.77
CA THR A 271 2.12 -27.10 -19.89
C THR A 271 1.25 -25.90 -19.58
N VAL A 272 1.07 -25.00 -20.57
CA VAL A 272 0.18 -23.85 -20.41
C VAL A 272 -1.26 -24.35 -20.26
N GLU A 273 -1.91 -23.96 -19.18
CA GLU A 273 -3.33 -24.21 -18.93
C GLU A 273 -4.17 -23.05 -19.43
N ASN A 274 -3.77 -21.84 -19.07
CA ASN A 274 -4.53 -20.64 -19.33
C ASN A 274 -3.60 -19.42 -19.44
N VAL A 275 -4.05 -18.41 -20.19
CA VAL A 275 -3.40 -17.10 -20.31
C VAL A 275 -4.44 -16.03 -20.01
N GLU A 276 -4.19 -15.25 -19.00
CA GLU A 276 -4.99 -14.09 -18.64
C GLU A 276 -4.27 -12.81 -19.08
N VAL A 277 -5.03 -11.86 -19.62
CA VAL A 277 -4.57 -10.53 -19.97
C VAL A 277 -5.45 -9.53 -19.25
N VAL A 278 -4.87 -8.77 -18.34
CA VAL A 278 -5.51 -7.67 -17.64
C VAL A 278 -4.92 -6.37 -18.14
N ASN A 279 -5.77 -5.45 -18.58
CA ASN A 279 -5.33 -4.12 -18.98
C ASN A 279 -5.62 -3.13 -17.85
N LEU A 280 -4.62 -2.81 -17.05
CA LEU A 280 -4.74 -1.93 -15.89
C LEU A 280 -4.66 -0.42 -16.25
N GLN A 281 -5.26 -0.04 -17.38
CA GLN A 281 -5.35 1.37 -17.78
C GLN A 281 -6.17 2.17 -16.73
N GLY A 282 -5.62 3.30 -16.29
CA GLY A 282 -6.24 4.12 -15.25
C GLY A 282 -5.95 3.67 -13.81
N VAL A 283 -5.34 2.48 -13.61
CA VAL A 283 -4.86 2.02 -12.29
C VAL A 283 -3.33 2.15 -12.22
N VAL A 284 -2.61 1.42 -13.07
CA VAL A 284 -1.13 1.48 -13.17
C VAL A 284 -0.66 1.67 -14.61
N ASN A 285 -1.57 1.95 -15.54
CA ASN A 285 -1.33 2.26 -16.95
C ASN A 285 -0.43 1.26 -17.68
N ARG A 286 -0.59 -0.03 -17.39
CA ARG A 286 0.17 -1.10 -18.04
C ARG A 286 -0.70 -2.35 -18.23
N PRO A 287 -0.40 -3.20 -19.26
CA PRO A 287 -0.95 -4.54 -19.31
C PRO A 287 -0.22 -5.43 -18.30
N GLU A 288 -0.94 -6.40 -17.77
CA GLU A 288 -0.39 -7.48 -16.95
C GLU A 288 -0.88 -8.82 -17.49
N ILE A 289 0.05 -9.73 -17.71
CA ILE A 289 -0.21 -11.07 -18.24
C ILE A 289 0.00 -12.05 -17.10
N THR A 290 -0.90 -13.03 -16.98
CA THR A 290 -0.68 -14.17 -16.11
C THR A 290 -0.78 -15.45 -16.93
N VAL A 291 0.28 -16.24 -16.94
CA VAL A 291 0.31 -17.55 -17.59
C VAL A 291 0.25 -18.62 -16.50
N TYR A 292 -0.76 -19.47 -16.58
CA TYR A 292 -0.98 -20.59 -15.66
C TYR A 292 -0.40 -21.86 -16.25
N TYR A 293 0.33 -22.61 -15.43
CA TYR A 293 0.98 -23.84 -15.84
C TYR A 293 0.55 -25.03 -14.99
N LEU A 294 0.32 -26.15 -15.67
CA LEU A 294 0.17 -27.45 -15.05
C LEU A 294 1.51 -28.18 -15.01
N TYR A 295 1.82 -28.81 -13.89
CA TYR A 295 2.85 -29.83 -13.73
C TYR A 295 2.18 -31.17 -13.46
N GLU A 296 2.40 -32.19 -14.31
CA GLU A 296 1.70 -33.48 -14.23
C GLU A 296 0.16 -33.34 -14.16
N ALA A 297 -0.40 -32.42 -14.94
CA ALA A 297 -1.83 -32.08 -14.97
C ALA A 297 -2.41 -31.48 -13.66
N VAL A 298 -1.56 -30.98 -12.77
CA VAL A 298 -1.95 -30.26 -11.55
C VAL A 298 -1.58 -28.78 -11.69
N PRO A 299 -2.48 -27.83 -11.39
CA PRO A 299 -2.13 -26.40 -11.32
C PRO A 299 -0.96 -26.18 -10.36
N SER A 300 0.15 -25.66 -10.86
CA SER A 300 1.39 -25.71 -10.11
C SER A 300 2.21 -24.42 -10.11
N VAL A 301 2.21 -23.70 -11.22
CA VAL A 301 3.01 -22.48 -11.37
C VAL A 301 2.18 -21.41 -12.08
N LEU A 302 2.32 -20.19 -11.60
CA LEU A 302 1.74 -19.01 -12.19
C LEU A 302 2.89 -18.04 -12.48
N VAL A 303 2.90 -17.45 -13.66
CA VAL A 303 3.89 -16.44 -14.06
C VAL A 303 3.16 -15.16 -14.41
N SER A 304 3.36 -14.13 -13.59
CA SER A 304 2.93 -12.76 -13.91
C SER A 304 4.02 -12.06 -14.70
N ILE A 305 3.63 -11.32 -15.76
CA ILE A 305 4.54 -10.67 -16.70
C ILE A 305 3.99 -9.29 -17.03
N PHE A 306 4.82 -8.25 -16.84
CA PHE A 306 4.45 -6.87 -17.16
C PHE A 306 5.69 -6.03 -17.47
N PRO A 307 5.57 -4.85 -18.09
CA PRO A 307 6.69 -3.95 -18.33
C PRO A 307 7.44 -3.63 -17.02
N THR A 308 8.78 -3.70 -17.05
CA THR A 308 9.61 -3.37 -15.87
C THR A 308 9.24 -1.98 -15.36
N PRO A 309 8.87 -1.83 -14.07
CA PRO A 309 8.56 -0.53 -13.49
C PRO A 309 9.76 0.43 -13.56
N GLU A 310 9.49 1.70 -13.87
CA GLU A 310 10.52 2.76 -13.93
C GLU A 310 10.57 3.61 -12.65
N GLU A 311 9.62 3.42 -11.72
CA GLU A 311 9.55 4.16 -10.46
C GLU A 311 10.73 3.84 -9.55
N ALA A 312 11.26 4.86 -8.88
CA ALA A 312 12.35 4.70 -7.93
C ALA A 312 11.96 3.75 -6.78
N GLY A 313 12.83 2.80 -6.46
CA GLY A 313 12.60 1.83 -5.39
C GLY A 313 11.90 0.54 -5.82
N THR A 314 11.60 0.39 -7.12
CA THR A 314 11.03 -0.85 -7.68
C THR A 314 12.07 -1.77 -8.32
N GLU A 315 13.35 -1.36 -8.36
CA GLU A 315 14.42 -2.13 -8.98
C GLU A 315 14.71 -3.43 -8.21
N ILE A 316 14.89 -4.52 -8.93
CA ILE A 316 15.39 -5.77 -8.36
C ILE A 316 16.85 -5.60 -7.96
N LYS A 317 17.12 -5.67 -6.66
CA LYS A 317 18.46 -5.46 -6.11
C LYS A 317 19.32 -6.72 -6.22
N PRO A 318 20.67 -6.57 -6.40
CA PRO A 318 21.58 -7.70 -6.32
C PRO A 318 21.45 -8.42 -4.98
N GLY A 319 21.21 -9.73 -5.00
CA GLY A 319 20.99 -10.53 -3.82
C GLY A 319 21.50 -11.96 -3.96
N LYS A 320 20.96 -12.86 -3.16
CA LYS A 320 21.31 -14.31 -3.17
C LYS A 320 20.81 -15.01 -4.43
N TRP A 321 19.68 -14.54 -4.97
CA TRP A 321 18.97 -15.22 -6.03
C TRP A 321 19.34 -14.67 -7.40
N GLN A 322 19.45 -15.56 -8.36
CA GLN A 322 19.65 -15.23 -9.77
C GLN A 322 18.80 -16.15 -10.63
N VAL A 323 18.21 -15.59 -11.67
CA VAL A 323 17.43 -16.28 -12.70
C VAL A 323 18.04 -15.93 -14.04
N ARG A 324 18.48 -16.93 -14.82
CA ARG A 324 19.05 -16.75 -16.18
C ARG A 324 20.17 -15.70 -16.24
N GLY A 325 20.96 -15.57 -15.16
CA GLY A 325 22.02 -14.57 -15.03
C GLY A 325 21.58 -13.18 -14.66
N GLN A 326 20.26 -12.93 -14.46
CA GLN A 326 19.72 -11.70 -13.92
C GLN A 326 19.64 -11.74 -12.40
N ASN A 327 19.69 -10.59 -11.75
CA ASN A 327 19.38 -10.50 -10.33
C ASN A 327 17.92 -10.85 -10.10
N ALA A 328 17.63 -11.55 -9.03
CA ALA A 328 16.27 -11.94 -8.66
C ALA A 328 16.02 -11.69 -7.17
N GLU A 329 14.78 -11.44 -6.83
CA GLU A 329 14.28 -11.27 -5.48
C GLU A 329 13.28 -12.38 -5.17
N TYR A 330 13.43 -12.99 -4.01
CA TYR A 330 12.51 -14.03 -3.54
C TYR A 330 11.78 -13.56 -2.29
N ASP A 331 10.47 -13.58 -2.37
CA ASP A 331 9.57 -13.32 -1.25
C ASP A 331 9.15 -14.67 -0.64
N ASP A 332 9.65 -14.94 0.56
CA ASP A 332 9.41 -16.20 1.31
C ASP A 332 8.03 -16.23 1.97
N PHE A 333 7.30 -15.13 1.99
CA PHE A 333 5.95 -15.08 2.55
C PHE A 333 4.89 -15.60 1.57
N ILE A 334 5.05 -15.32 0.29
CA ILE A 334 4.12 -15.72 -0.76
C ILE A 334 4.72 -16.76 -1.72
N ASP A 335 5.93 -17.22 -1.48
CA ASP A 335 6.69 -18.17 -2.32
C ASP A 335 6.83 -17.68 -3.78
N ALA A 336 7.24 -16.42 -3.94
CA ALA A 336 7.34 -15.75 -5.22
C ALA A 336 8.77 -15.35 -5.56
N LEU A 337 9.19 -15.59 -6.81
CA LEU A 337 10.49 -15.25 -7.36
C LEU A 337 10.32 -14.23 -8.49
N SER A 338 10.93 -13.05 -8.35
CA SER A 338 10.83 -11.97 -9.33
C SER A 338 12.18 -11.62 -9.94
N TRP A 339 12.22 -11.33 -11.25
CA TRP A 339 13.40 -10.80 -11.95
C TRP A 339 12.99 -9.94 -13.13
N ASP A 340 13.91 -9.10 -13.60
CA ASP A 340 13.76 -8.27 -14.80
C ASP A 340 14.60 -8.81 -15.94
N GLU A 341 14.00 -9.02 -17.12
CA GLU A 341 14.68 -9.46 -18.32
C GLU A 341 14.01 -8.86 -19.57
N ASN A 342 14.81 -8.28 -20.47
CA ASN A 342 14.34 -7.68 -21.74
C ASN A 342 13.24 -6.63 -21.60
N GLY A 343 13.27 -5.80 -20.53
CA GLY A 343 12.29 -4.74 -20.30
C GLY A 343 10.96 -5.25 -19.73
N LEU A 344 10.89 -6.51 -19.33
CA LEU A 344 9.76 -7.12 -18.65
C LEU A 344 10.16 -7.58 -17.26
N ARG A 345 9.25 -7.44 -16.30
CA ARG A 345 9.30 -8.09 -15.00
C ARG A 345 8.53 -9.38 -15.06
N TYR A 346 9.14 -10.42 -14.56
CA TYR A 346 8.57 -11.75 -14.37
C TYR A 346 8.45 -12.03 -12.89
N THR A 347 7.32 -12.55 -12.46
CA THR A 347 7.13 -13.07 -11.11
C THR A 347 6.53 -14.45 -11.18
N ILE A 348 7.28 -15.44 -10.71
CA ILE A 348 6.83 -16.82 -10.58
C ILE A 348 6.24 -17.00 -9.18
N LEU A 349 5.02 -17.52 -9.10
CA LEU A 349 4.37 -17.96 -7.87
C LEU A 349 4.22 -19.48 -7.92
N ILE A 350 4.75 -20.18 -6.92
CA ILE A 350 4.66 -21.64 -6.81
C ILE A 350 3.41 -21.97 -6.00
N GLN A 351 2.47 -22.71 -6.62
CA GLN A 351 1.23 -23.14 -5.98
C GLN A 351 1.26 -24.59 -5.54
N ASN A 352 2.12 -25.39 -6.16
CA ASN A 352 2.26 -26.80 -5.87
C ASN A 352 3.37 -27.01 -4.83
N PRO A 353 3.05 -27.48 -3.60
CA PRO A 353 4.05 -27.70 -2.54
C PRO A 353 5.05 -28.82 -2.85
N ASP A 354 4.78 -29.63 -3.87
CA ASP A 354 5.71 -30.70 -4.30
C ASP A 354 6.82 -30.19 -5.23
N LEU A 355 6.72 -28.92 -5.70
CA LEU A 355 7.74 -28.27 -6.52
C LEU A 355 8.65 -27.41 -5.65
N ALA A 356 9.93 -27.76 -5.61
CA ALA A 356 10.93 -26.96 -4.91
C ALA A 356 11.39 -25.77 -5.77
N MET A 357 11.77 -24.67 -5.14
CA MET A 357 12.33 -23.49 -5.80
C MET A 357 13.54 -23.82 -6.69
N GLU A 358 14.39 -24.74 -6.26
CA GLU A 358 15.56 -25.20 -7.02
C GLU A 358 15.19 -25.89 -8.33
N ASP A 359 14.03 -26.55 -8.39
CA ASP A 359 13.54 -27.18 -9.62
C ASP A 359 12.97 -26.14 -10.57
N ILE A 360 12.24 -25.16 -10.04
CA ILE A 360 11.76 -23.99 -10.81
C ILE A 360 12.95 -23.23 -11.40
N LEU A 361 14.00 -22.95 -10.64
CA LEU A 361 15.21 -22.29 -11.17
C LEU A 361 15.84 -23.05 -12.34
N LYS A 362 15.91 -24.39 -12.28
CA LYS A 362 16.39 -25.19 -13.42
C LYS A 362 15.46 -25.11 -14.64
N MET A 363 14.15 -25.02 -14.39
CA MET A 363 13.15 -24.87 -15.46
C MET A 363 13.24 -23.51 -16.13
N THR A 364 13.50 -22.42 -15.36
CA THR A 364 13.65 -21.08 -15.94
C THR A 364 14.80 -21.00 -16.94
N GLU A 365 15.90 -21.73 -16.75
CA GLU A 365 17.03 -21.76 -17.67
C GLU A 365 16.64 -22.29 -19.08
N LYS A 366 15.51 -23.01 -19.17
CA LYS A 366 14.98 -23.57 -20.43
C LYS A 366 13.86 -22.74 -21.02
N MET A 367 13.47 -21.62 -20.39
CA MET A 367 12.45 -20.74 -20.96
C MET A 367 12.92 -20.20 -22.31
N VAL A 368 11.98 -20.11 -23.23
CA VAL A 368 12.15 -19.57 -24.58
C VAL A 368 11.16 -18.41 -24.80
N LEU A 369 11.38 -17.62 -25.83
CA LEU A 369 10.39 -16.62 -26.22
C LEU A 369 9.13 -17.32 -26.78
N ASN A 370 7.97 -16.80 -26.44
CA ASN A 370 6.67 -17.37 -26.83
C ASN A 370 6.50 -17.49 -28.37
N ASN A 371 7.19 -16.68 -29.15
CA ASN A 371 7.20 -16.73 -30.62
C ASN A 371 8.23 -17.74 -31.20
N GLU A 372 8.98 -18.45 -30.34
CA GLU A 372 9.94 -19.50 -30.71
C GLU A 372 9.42 -20.91 -30.37
N MET A 373 8.19 -21.03 -29.82
CA MET A 373 7.55 -22.30 -29.44
C MET A 373 7.04 -23.10 -30.63
#